data_c360f957269b3ee50f82bf94844630ce
#
_entry.id   c360f957269b3ee50f82bf94844630ce
#
_cell.length_a   1.000
_cell.length_b   1.000
_cell.length_c   1.000
_cell.angle_alpha   90.00
_cell.angle_beta   90.00
_cell.angle_gamma   90.00
#
_symmetry.space_group_name_H-M   'P 1'
#
loop_
_entity.id
_entity.type
_entity.pdbx_description
1 polymer ?
#
loop_
_entity_poly.entity_id
_entity_poly.type
_entity_poly.pdbx_seq_one_letter_code
_entity_poly.pdbx_strand_id
1 'polypeptide(L)'
;MSESNFSHWNVVTGDGLENFAEIVYEKRHHRTLGGGVARVSLNKPDKMNAMTVATVDEMFRAFYDASHDASIGVIVVAARGKHFGAGGDVVWERWGLREAFYNRYPHNRLIRMSRKPVIAQVQGYCIGGHNHMAYCCDFTIAADNAVFGQAGPRVSSPADGYFVPYLTKVVGAKKARELWMLCRKYKAEQALEMGLINTVVPFEQLEAEVAKWCEELLSVSPGCLEILKAAFDQEMDGYKEPCAISAAMYPDWFDMPEGKEGGAAFVEKRPARFWDIRGREAKMHQELLAEYEALQAKGKSAG
;
A
#
# COMPACT_ATOMS: atom_id res chain seq x y z
N MET A 1 -15.54 -30.98 14.39
CA MET A 1 -15.31 -29.68 13.74
C MET A 1 -16.66 -28.98 13.70
N SER A 2 -16.83 -27.85 14.41
CA SER A 2 -18.07 -27.07 14.30
C SER A 2 -18.20 -26.59 12.84
N GLU A 3 -19.39 -26.73 12.27
CA GLU A 3 -19.66 -26.15 10.95
C GLU A 3 -19.38 -24.66 11.02
N SER A 4 -18.67 -24.12 10.01
CA SER A 4 -18.43 -22.70 9.89
C SER A 4 -19.76 -21.96 9.77
N ASN A 5 -19.92 -20.85 10.52
CA ASN A 5 -21.11 -19.99 10.41
C ASN A 5 -21.28 -19.35 9.03
N PHE A 6 -20.26 -19.46 8.18
CA PHE A 6 -20.27 -18.96 6.80
C PHE A 6 -20.48 -20.08 5.77
N SER A 7 -21.02 -19.71 4.63
CA SER A 7 -21.00 -20.55 3.42
C SER A 7 -19.56 -20.74 2.93
N HIS A 8 -19.39 -21.61 1.94
CA HIS A 8 -18.10 -21.70 1.22
C HIS A 8 -17.83 -20.40 0.46
N TRP A 9 -16.56 -20.12 0.22
CA TRP A 9 -16.15 -19.05 -0.67
C TRP A 9 -16.53 -19.40 -2.10
N ASN A 10 -17.16 -18.47 -2.80
CA ASN A 10 -17.53 -18.59 -4.20
C ASN A 10 -16.75 -17.52 -4.99
N VAL A 11 -16.00 -17.95 -5.98
CA VAL A 11 -15.32 -17.02 -6.91
C VAL A 11 -16.39 -16.26 -7.69
N VAL A 12 -16.28 -14.95 -7.72
CA VAL A 12 -17.19 -14.08 -8.47
C VAL A 12 -16.80 -14.11 -9.94
N THR A 13 -17.77 -14.33 -10.81
CA THR A 13 -17.61 -14.36 -12.27
C THR A 13 -18.76 -13.61 -12.94
N GLY A 14 -18.52 -13.02 -14.10
CA GLY A 14 -19.52 -12.24 -14.84
C GLY A 14 -19.43 -10.72 -14.59
N ASP A 15 -20.14 -9.94 -15.38
CA ASP A 15 -20.26 -8.49 -15.29
C ASP A 15 -18.92 -7.71 -15.28
N GLY A 16 -17.93 -8.21 -16.03
CA GLY A 16 -16.57 -7.63 -16.08
C GLY A 16 -15.66 -8.02 -14.91
N LEU A 17 -16.09 -8.96 -14.05
CA LEU A 17 -15.32 -9.49 -12.92
C LEU A 17 -14.66 -10.85 -13.22
N GLU A 18 -14.91 -11.37 -14.40
CA GLU A 18 -14.26 -12.56 -14.93
C GLU A 18 -12.82 -12.26 -15.38
N ASN A 19 -12.01 -13.32 -15.41
CA ASN A 19 -10.66 -13.28 -15.95
C ASN A 19 -9.66 -12.40 -15.17
N PHE A 20 -9.82 -12.26 -13.86
CA PHE A 20 -8.78 -11.69 -13.03
C PHE A 20 -7.54 -12.59 -13.06
N ALA A 21 -6.41 -12.01 -13.44
CA ALA A 21 -5.14 -12.72 -13.58
C ALA A 21 -4.26 -12.60 -12.32
N GLU A 22 -4.34 -11.46 -11.64
CA GLU A 22 -3.44 -11.10 -10.55
C GLU A 22 -4.13 -11.06 -9.18
N ILE A 23 -5.46 -11.20 -9.15
CA ILE A 23 -6.22 -11.36 -7.91
C ILE A 23 -7.19 -12.54 -7.98
N VAL A 24 -7.68 -12.97 -6.84
CA VAL A 24 -8.86 -13.84 -6.71
C VAL A 24 -9.92 -13.06 -5.95
N TYR A 25 -11.11 -12.89 -6.55
CA TYR A 25 -12.23 -12.22 -5.94
C TYR A 25 -13.33 -13.21 -5.59
N GLU A 26 -13.70 -13.26 -4.30
CA GLU A 26 -14.58 -14.27 -3.74
C GLU A 26 -15.61 -13.61 -2.82
N LYS A 27 -16.80 -14.21 -2.73
CA LYS A 27 -17.85 -13.83 -1.77
C LYS A 27 -18.32 -15.05 -0.99
N ARG A 28 -18.71 -14.84 0.27
CA ARG A 28 -19.40 -15.80 1.11
C ARG A 28 -20.43 -15.09 1.97
N HIS A 29 -21.44 -15.79 2.45
CA HIS A 29 -22.49 -15.24 3.28
C HIS A 29 -22.58 -15.93 4.63
N HIS A 30 -22.92 -15.18 5.65
CA HIS A 30 -23.20 -15.72 6.97
C HIS A 30 -24.55 -16.45 6.95
N ARG A 31 -24.62 -17.65 7.53
CA ARG A 31 -25.78 -18.54 7.42
C ARG A 31 -27.01 -18.01 8.16
N THR A 32 -26.84 -17.23 9.22
CA THR A 32 -27.91 -16.78 10.11
C THR A 32 -28.04 -15.26 10.20
N LEU A 33 -26.97 -14.46 10.12
CA LEU A 33 -27.02 -13.01 10.21
C LEU A 33 -27.50 -12.34 8.93
N GLY A 34 -27.39 -13.01 7.77
CA GLY A 34 -27.94 -12.51 6.52
C GLY A 34 -27.00 -11.58 5.74
N GLY A 35 -25.83 -11.22 6.26
CA GLY A 35 -24.80 -10.44 5.56
C GLY A 35 -23.72 -11.30 4.96
N GLY A 36 -22.90 -10.70 4.08
CA GLY A 36 -21.80 -11.35 3.41
C GLY A 36 -20.47 -10.67 3.57
N VAL A 37 -19.43 -11.41 3.23
CA VAL A 37 -18.03 -10.96 3.19
C VAL A 37 -17.51 -11.11 1.77
N ALA A 38 -16.94 -10.05 1.23
CA ALA A 38 -16.17 -10.08 -0.01
C ALA A 38 -14.68 -10.21 0.30
N ARG A 39 -13.95 -11.05 -0.41
CA ARG A 39 -12.51 -11.21 -0.25
C ARG A 39 -11.78 -10.93 -1.56
N VAL A 40 -10.87 -9.98 -1.51
CA VAL A 40 -9.95 -9.64 -2.59
C VAL A 40 -8.57 -10.15 -2.21
N SER A 41 -8.14 -11.23 -2.84
CA SER A 41 -6.86 -11.88 -2.55
C SER A 41 -5.86 -11.60 -3.66
N LEU A 42 -4.73 -10.99 -3.36
CA LEU A 42 -3.59 -10.89 -4.27
C LEU A 42 -3.12 -12.30 -4.65
N ASN A 43 -2.84 -12.56 -5.93
CA ASN A 43 -2.59 -13.89 -6.45
C ASN A 43 -1.40 -13.97 -7.41
N LYS A 44 -0.26 -13.45 -6.97
CA LYS A 44 1.05 -13.56 -7.65
C LYS A 44 2.11 -14.06 -6.68
N PRO A 45 1.92 -15.24 -6.03
CA PRO A 45 2.79 -15.69 -4.95
C PRO A 45 4.25 -15.86 -5.40
N ASP A 46 4.49 -16.26 -6.64
CA ASP A 46 5.83 -16.44 -7.22
C ASP A 46 6.61 -15.12 -7.38
N LYS A 47 5.91 -13.98 -7.36
CA LYS A 47 6.47 -12.63 -7.40
C LYS A 47 6.29 -11.88 -6.08
N MET A 48 6.09 -12.61 -4.97
CA MET A 48 5.77 -12.03 -3.66
C MET A 48 4.62 -11.01 -3.74
N ASN A 49 3.62 -11.30 -4.55
CA ASN A 49 2.45 -10.46 -4.80
C ASN A 49 2.79 -9.02 -5.23
N ALA A 50 3.92 -8.79 -5.89
CA ALA A 50 4.30 -7.46 -6.37
C ALA A 50 3.22 -6.88 -7.28
N MET A 51 2.74 -5.68 -6.96
CA MET A 51 1.62 -5.04 -7.64
C MET A 51 2.05 -4.42 -8.97
N THR A 52 1.27 -4.70 -10.01
CA THR A 52 1.33 -4.03 -11.32
C THR A 52 0.10 -3.16 -11.52
N VAL A 53 0.01 -2.47 -12.66
CA VAL A 53 -1.21 -1.75 -13.06
C VAL A 53 -2.40 -2.70 -13.18
N ALA A 54 -2.19 -3.92 -13.69
CA ALA A 54 -3.25 -4.93 -13.76
C ALA A 54 -3.77 -5.30 -12.37
N THR A 55 -2.88 -5.52 -11.40
CA THR A 55 -3.28 -5.78 -10.01
C THR A 55 -4.19 -4.68 -9.48
N VAL A 56 -3.82 -3.40 -9.70
CA VAL A 56 -4.56 -2.25 -9.19
C VAL A 56 -5.91 -2.10 -9.90
N ASP A 57 -5.96 -2.32 -11.22
CA ASP A 57 -7.20 -2.27 -11.99
C ASP A 57 -8.18 -3.37 -11.58
N GLU A 58 -7.69 -4.59 -11.43
CA GLU A 58 -8.48 -5.72 -10.97
C GLU A 58 -9.02 -5.49 -9.54
N MET A 59 -8.17 -4.99 -8.63
CA MET A 59 -8.59 -4.59 -7.30
C MET A 59 -9.67 -3.52 -7.33
N PHE A 60 -9.54 -2.51 -8.23
CA PHE A 60 -10.55 -1.47 -8.37
C PHE A 60 -11.90 -2.06 -8.70
N ARG A 61 -11.98 -2.93 -9.72
CA ARG A 61 -13.23 -3.57 -10.13
C ARG A 61 -13.85 -4.41 -9.01
N ALA A 62 -13.03 -5.20 -8.32
CA ALA A 62 -13.47 -6.01 -7.18
C ALA A 62 -13.99 -5.16 -6.01
N PHE A 63 -13.26 -4.10 -5.64
CA PHE A 63 -13.69 -3.17 -4.58
C PHE A 63 -14.93 -2.39 -4.95
N TYR A 64 -15.06 -1.97 -6.22
CA TYR A 64 -16.25 -1.28 -6.70
C TYR A 64 -17.49 -2.16 -6.55
N ASP A 65 -17.43 -3.39 -7.03
CA ASP A 65 -18.50 -4.36 -6.88
C ASP A 65 -18.82 -4.64 -5.39
N ALA A 66 -17.80 -4.98 -4.59
CA ALA A 66 -17.99 -5.27 -3.17
C ALA A 66 -18.61 -4.09 -2.41
N SER A 67 -18.25 -2.85 -2.75
CA SER A 67 -18.76 -1.63 -2.10
C SER A 67 -20.22 -1.36 -2.45
N HIS A 68 -20.68 -1.74 -3.64
CA HIS A 68 -22.04 -1.49 -4.13
C HIS A 68 -22.98 -2.68 -3.95
N ASP A 69 -22.48 -3.88 -3.66
CA ASP A 69 -23.29 -5.06 -3.39
C ASP A 69 -23.95 -4.97 -2.00
N ALA A 70 -25.27 -4.72 -1.98
CA ALA A 70 -26.02 -4.58 -0.73
C ALA A 70 -26.00 -5.83 0.17
N SER A 71 -25.66 -7.00 -0.37
CA SER A 71 -25.53 -8.26 0.40
C SER A 71 -24.20 -8.39 1.15
N ILE A 72 -23.21 -7.54 0.84
CA ILE A 72 -21.89 -7.56 1.45
C ILE A 72 -21.80 -6.49 2.55
N GLY A 73 -21.39 -6.89 3.75
CA GLY A 73 -21.19 -5.99 4.89
C GLY A 73 -19.73 -5.72 5.24
N VAL A 74 -18.81 -6.60 4.83
CA VAL A 74 -17.37 -6.52 5.16
C VAL A 74 -16.54 -6.88 3.93
N ILE A 75 -15.41 -6.19 3.75
CA ILE A 75 -14.41 -6.52 2.73
C ILE A 75 -13.13 -7.00 3.42
N VAL A 76 -12.55 -8.10 2.93
CA VAL A 76 -11.26 -8.63 3.38
C VAL A 76 -10.25 -8.49 2.25
N VAL A 77 -9.11 -7.86 2.54
CA VAL A 77 -7.93 -7.88 1.66
C VAL A 77 -6.99 -8.94 2.17
N ALA A 78 -6.69 -9.91 1.32
CA ALA A 78 -5.84 -11.04 1.64
C ALA A 78 -4.78 -11.28 0.54
N ALA A 79 -3.96 -12.29 0.71
CA ALA A 79 -2.99 -12.69 -0.31
C ALA A 79 -2.83 -14.21 -0.35
N ARG A 80 -2.64 -14.75 -1.54
CA ARG A 80 -2.29 -16.14 -1.75
C ARG A 80 -0.78 -16.35 -1.54
N GLY A 81 -0.42 -17.54 -1.05
CA GLY A 81 0.96 -17.93 -0.82
C GLY A 81 1.54 -17.47 0.52
N LYS A 82 2.87 -17.45 0.60
CA LYS A 82 3.63 -17.26 1.84
C LYS A 82 3.58 -15.83 2.39
N HIS A 83 3.42 -14.84 1.52
CA HIS A 83 3.58 -13.43 1.84
C HIS A 83 2.35 -12.62 1.44
N PHE A 84 2.01 -11.62 2.23
CA PHE A 84 0.99 -10.64 1.87
C PHE A 84 1.48 -9.83 0.66
N GLY A 85 2.70 -9.31 0.72
CA GLY A 85 3.36 -8.78 -0.47
C GLY A 85 4.55 -7.86 -0.18
N ALA A 86 5.31 -7.54 -1.25
CA ALA A 86 6.57 -6.82 -1.17
C ALA A 86 6.55 -5.40 -1.78
N GLY A 87 5.37 -4.86 -2.10
CA GLY A 87 5.23 -3.52 -2.69
C GLY A 87 4.90 -3.56 -4.17
N GLY A 88 5.13 -2.44 -4.86
CA GLY A 88 4.98 -2.33 -6.31
C GLY A 88 6.04 -3.14 -7.06
N ASP A 89 5.74 -3.50 -8.28
CA ASP A 89 6.71 -4.15 -9.16
C ASP A 89 7.76 -3.12 -9.62
N VAL A 90 9.00 -3.29 -9.15
CA VAL A 90 10.11 -2.35 -9.40
C VAL A 90 10.42 -2.20 -10.89
N VAL A 91 10.20 -3.26 -11.68
CA VAL A 91 10.39 -3.20 -13.13
C VAL A 91 9.36 -2.27 -13.75
N TRP A 92 8.11 -2.35 -13.31
CA TRP A 92 7.02 -1.48 -13.72
C TRP A 92 7.26 -0.02 -13.33
N GLU A 93 7.67 0.23 -12.10
CA GLU A 93 8.01 1.59 -11.63
C GLU A 93 9.13 2.21 -12.45
N ARG A 94 10.15 1.42 -12.81
CA ARG A 94 11.31 1.87 -13.61
C ARG A 94 10.96 2.25 -15.05
N TRP A 95 9.94 1.61 -15.67
CA TRP A 95 9.59 1.83 -17.08
C TRP A 95 8.63 3.01 -17.31
N GLY A 96 8.43 3.87 -16.30
CA GLY A 96 7.63 5.10 -16.45
C GLY A 96 6.12 4.88 -16.59
N LEU A 97 5.63 3.69 -16.27
CA LEU A 97 4.19 3.40 -16.21
C LEU A 97 3.51 4.05 -14.99
N ARG A 98 4.20 5.00 -14.42
CA ARG A 98 3.85 5.82 -13.27
C ARG A 98 2.48 6.48 -13.40
N GLU A 99 2.16 7.08 -14.55
CA GLU A 99 0.86 7.73 -14.75
C GLU A 99 -0.30 6.75 -14.63
N ALA A 100 -0.14 5.55 -15.16
CA ALA A 100 -1.15 4.53 -15.03
C ALA A 100 -1.32 4.04 -13.59
N PHE A 101 -0.21 3.97 -12.83
CA PHE A 101 -0.23 3.48 -11.44
C PHE A 101 -0.74 4.52 -10.44
N TYR A 102 -0.30 5.79 -10.56
CA TYR A 102 -0.61 6.84 -9.59
C TYR A 102 -1.84 7.68 -9.95
N ASN A 103 -2.13 7.87 -11.24
CA ASN A 103 -3.18 8.78 -11.68
C ASN A 103 -4.55 8.12 -11.85
N ARG A 104 -4.63 6.81 -12.06
CA ARG A 104 -5.93 6.19 -12.28
C ARG A 104 -6.67 5.86 -10.98
N TYR A 105 -6.08 5.06 -10.10
CA TYR A 105 -6.80 4.61 -8.89
C TYR A 105 -5.80 4.13 -7.81
N PRO A 106 -5.30 4.99 -6.92
CA PRO A 106 -4.49 4.49 -5.82
C PRO A 106 -5.32 3.52 -4.96
N HIS A 107 -4.88 2.26 -4.90
CA HIS A 107 -5.54 1.18 -4.19
C HIS A 107 -5.88 1.55 -2.73
N ASN A 108 -5.01 2.33 -2.08
CA ASN A 108 -5.24 2.84 -0.73
C ASN A 108 -6.47 3.78 -0.65
N ARG A 109 -6.71 4.53 -1.73
CA ARG A 109 -7.87 5.41 -1.83
C ARG A 109 -9.17 4.60 -1.96
N LEU A 110 -9.14 3.48 -2.68
CA LEU A 110 -10.29 2.58 -2.80
C LEU A 110 -10.71 2.01 -1.45
N ILE A 111 -9.72 1.61 -0.64
CA ILE A 111 -9.96 1.09 0.71
C ILE A 111 -10.63 2.15 1.57
N ARG A 112 -10.14 3.38 1.55
CA ARG A 112 -10.68 4.49 2.32
C ARG A 112 -12.02 5.00 1.80
N MET A 113 -12.25 4.97 0.49
CA MET A 113 -13.52 5.37 -0.11
C MET A 113 -14.63 4.32 0.00
N SER A 114 -14.28 3.07 0.31
CA SER A 114 -15.28 2.04 0.59
C SER A 114 -16.10 2.43 1.82
N ARG A 115 -17.42 2.39 1.69
CA ARG A 115 -18.32 2.63 2.84
C ARG A 115 -18.31 1.48 3.85
N LYS A 116 -17.87 0.29 3.43
CA LYS A 116 -17.88 -0.92 4.26
C LYS A 116 -16.57 -1.05 5.00
N PRO A 117 -16.55 -1.63 6.22
CA PRO A 117 -15.33 -1.99 6.92
C PRO A 117 -14.43 -2.86 6.06
N VAL A 118 -13.13 -2.58 6.09
CA VAL A 118 -12.10 -3.35 5.36
C VAL A 118 -11.11 -3.92 6.36
N ILE A 119 -10.87 -5.23 6.29
CA ILE A 119 -9.91 -5.97 7.10
C ILE A 119 -8.73 -6.39 6.23
N ALA A 120 -7.50 -6.10 6.64
CA ALA A 120 -6.30 -6.71 6.07
C ALA A 120 -5.98 -8.01 6.81
N GLN A 121 -5.92 -9.12 6.07
CA GLN A 121 -5.49 -10.44 6.54
C GLN A 121 -4.03 -10.68 6.14
N VAL A 122 -3.09 -10.55 7.07
CA VAL A 122 -1.67 -10.43 6.76
C VAL A 122 -0.86 -11.63 7.25
N GLN A 123 -0.11 -12.26 6.34
CA GLN A 123 0.91 -13.26 6.66
C GLN A 123 2.24 -12.95 5.97
N GLY A 124 3.34 -13.37 6.56
CA GLY A 124 4.69 -13.18 6.02
C GLY A 124 5.03 -11.72 5.74
N TYR A 125 5.70 -11.41 4.65
CA TYR A 125 6.07 -10.04 4.33
C TYR A 125 4.89 -9.17 3.94
N CYS A 126 4.79 -8.00 4.57
CA CYS A 126 3.88 -6.90 4.28
C CYS A 126 4.73 -5.61 4.17
N ILE A 127 5.32 -5.38 3.00
CA ILE A 127 6.37 -4.38 2.80
C ILE A 127 5.96 -3.36 1.73
N GLY A 128 6.36 -2.10 1.92
CA GLY A 128 6.15 -1.03 0.95
C GLY A 128 4.68 -0.77 0.68
N GLY A 129 4.25 -0.80 -0.59
CA GLY A 129 2.86 -0.60 -1.00
C GLY A 129 1.85 -1.52 -0.30
N HIS A 130 2.27 -2.73 0.05
CA HIS A 130 1.41 -3.67 0.81
C HIS A 130 1.25 -3.26 2.28
N ASN A 131 2.30 -2.70 2.90
CA ASN A 131 2.15 -2.14 4.23
C ASN A 131 1.24 -0.89 4.20
N HIS A 132 1.32 -0.06 3.14
CA HIS A 132 0.36 1.04 2.95
C HIS A 132 -1.07 0.52 2.88
N MET A 133 -1.29 -0.52 2.09
CA MET A 133 -2.58 -1.17 1.93
C MET A 133 -3.11 -1.65 3.28
N ALA A 134 -2.29 -2.35 4.05
CA ALA A 134 -2.68 -2.90 5.34
C ALA A 134 -3.08 -1.81 6.35
N TYR A 135 -2.26 -0.77 6.57
CA TYR A 135 -2.62 0.27 7.54
C TYR A 135 -3.67 1.28 7.04
N CYS A 136 -4.01 1.25 5.75
CA CYS A 136 -5.16 1.99 5.22
C CYS A 136 -6.47 1.23 5.37
N CYS A 137 -6.45 -0.07 5.64
CA CYS A 137 -7.63 -0.82 6.07
C CYS A 137 -8.10 -0.33 7.44
N ASP A 138 -9.38 -0.58 7.76
CA ASP A 138 -9.94 -0.22 9.06
C ASP A 138 -9.36 -1.09 10.17
N PHE A 139 -9.05 -2.35 9.85
CA PHE A 139 -8.44 -3.32 10.76
C PHE A 139 -7.34 -4.11 10.05
N THR A 140 -6.33 -4.50 10.81
CA THR A 140 -5.28 -5.40 10.35
C THR A 140 -5.12 -6.55 11.34
N ILE A 141 -5.35 -7.77 10.86
CA ILE A 141 -5.17 -9.02 11.59
C ILE A 141 -3.97 -9.72 11.00
N ALA A 142 -2.97 -10.05 11.82
CA ALA A 142 -1.73 -10.61 11.34
C ALA A 142 -1.46 -12.01 11.91
N ALA A 143 -0.81 -12.82 11.10
CA ALA A 143 -0.16 -14.03 11.58
C ALA A 143 1.13 -13.67 12.35
N ASP A 144 1.53 -14.53 13.27
CA ASP A 144 2.76 -14.42 14.08
C ASP A 144 4.05 -14.36 13.24
N ASN A 145 4.00 -14.92 12.02
CA ASN A 145 5.09 -14.88 11.04
C ASN A 145 5.12 -13.58 10.19
N ALA A 146 4.21 -12.64 10.44
CA ALA A 146 4.14 -11.41 9.64
C ALA A 146 5.30 -10.45 9.95
N VAL A 147 5.75 -9.74 8.91
CA VAL A 147 6.82 -8.74 8.99
C VAL A 147 6.41 -7.50 8.22
N PHE A 148 6.31 -6.38 8.92
CA PHE A 148 5.91 -5.09 8.38
C PHE A 148 7.10 -4.17 8.14
N GLY A 149 7.02 -3.31 7.12
CA GLY A 149 8.09 -2.33 6.87
C GLY A 149 7.91 -1.54 5.59
N GLN A 150 8.91 -0.69 5.32
CA GLN A 150 8.99 0.10 4.11
C GLN A 150 10.27 -0.23 3.35
N ALA A 151 10.29 0.06 2.04
CA ALA A 151 11.43 -0.17 1.19
C ALA A 151 11.75 1.02 0.26
N GLY A 152 10.85 1.97 0.12
CA GLY A 152 10.90 3.05 -0.85
C GLY A 152 12.27 3.73 -0.99
N PRO A 153 12.86 4.32 0.07
CA PRO A 153 14.17 4.97 -0.01
C PRO A 153 15.32 4.06 -0.48
N ARG A 154 15.21 2.75 -0.27
CA ARG A 154 16.25 1.78 -0.70
C ARG A 154 16.21 1.50 -2.20
N VAL A 155 15.07 1.69 -2.83
CA VAL A 155 14.83 1.41 -4.25
C VAL A 155 14.51 2.68 -5.05
N SER A 156 14.76 3.86 -4.48
CA SER A 156 14.47 5.18 -5.08
C SER A 156 12.99 5.36 -5.44
N SER A 157 12.09 4.69 -4.75
CA SER A 157 10.64 4.87 -4.88
C SER A 157 10.14 5.75 -3.73
N PRO A 158 10.05 7.09 -3.92
CA PRO A 158 9.49 7.95 -2.90
C PRO A 158 8.01 7.67 -2.78
N ALA A 159 7.55 7.43 -1.57
CA ALA A 159 6.13 7.40 -1.35
C ALA A 159 5.57 8.81 -1.41
N ASP A 160 4.44 8.93 -2.07
CA ASP A 160 3.74 10.18 -2.21
C ASP A 160 2.27 10.01 -1.83
N GLY A 161 1.65 11.08 -1.34
CA GLY A 161 0.27 11.06 -0.96
C GLY A 161 0.00 10.94 0.54
N TYR A 162 -1.27 10.89 0.87
CA TYR A 162 -1.77 10.97 2.25
C TYR A 162 -1.29 9.84 3.17
N PHE A 163 -0.98 8.67 2.64
CA PHE A 163 -0.59 7.52 3.46
C PHE A 163 0.75 7.73 4.18
N VAL A 164 1.63 8.60 3.70
CA VAL A 164 2.86 8.95 4.43
C VAL A 164 2.55 9.71 5.73
N PRO A 165 1.85 10.86 5.71
CA PRO A 165 1.44 11.53 6.94
C PRO A 165 0.41 10.72 7.75
N TYR A 166 -0.44 9.92 7.10
CA TYR A 166 -1.41 9.08 7.80
C TYR A 166 -0.76 8.06 8.73
N LEU A 167 0.36 7.46 8.34
CA LEU A 167 1.09 6.56 9.22
C LEU A 167 1.47 7.22 10.55
N THR A 168 1.69 8.53 10.58
CA THR A 168 1.96 9.26 11.83
C THR A 168 0.78 9.27 12.80
N LYS A 169 -0.44 9.16 12.28
CA LYS A 169 -1.66 9.02 13.08
C LYS A 169 -1.78 7.61 13.66
N VAL A 170 -1.35 6.61 12.90
CA VAL A 170 -1.43 5.20 13.30
C VAL A 170 -0.40 4.86 14.38
N VAL A 171 0.90 5.16 14.15
CA VAL A 171 2.01 4.71 15.01
C VAL A 171 2.76 5.86 15.71
N GLY A 172 2.29 7.08 15.54
CA GLY A 172 3.01 8.27 16.03
C GLY A 172 4.18 8.68 15.13
N ALA A 173 4.52 9.98 15.21
CA ALA A 173 5.46 10.61 14.28
C ALA A 173 6.88 10.00 14.28
N LYS A 174 7.38 9.53 15.43
CA LYS A 174 8.73 8.96 15.53
C LYS A 174 8.80 7.59 14.87
N LYS A 175 7.85 6.70 15.15
CA LYS A 175 7.79 5.36 14.55
C LYS A 175 7.50 5.41 13.06
N ALA A 176 6.65 6.32 12.60
CA ALA A 176 6.39 6.53 11.19
C ALA A 176 7.67 6.92 10.43
N ARG A 177 8.46 7.87 10.96
CA ARG A 177 9.74 8.26 10.36
C ARG A 177 10.78 7.14 10.38
N GLU A 178 10.83 6.36 11.44
CA GLU A 178 11.73 5.21 11.56
C GLU A 178 11.39 4.14 10.51
N LEU A 179 10.10 3.83 10.32
CA LEU A 179 9.61 2.93 9.27
C LEU A 179 10.00 3.44 7.87
N TRP A 180 9.68 4.70 7.58
CA TRP A 180 9.85 5.27 6.26
C TRP A 180 11.31 5.59 5.92
N MET A 181 12.02 6.33 6.77
CA MET A 181 13.35 6.86 6.45
C MET A 181 14.46 5.82 6.60
N LEU A 182 14.33 4.89 7.57
CA LEU A 182 15.32 3.86 7.82
C LEU A 182 14.96 2.52 7.17
N CYS A 183 13.77 2.38 6.61
CA CYS A 183 13.26 1.14 6.04
C CYS A 183 13.43 -0.04 7.02
N ARG A 184 13.18 0.20 8.30
CA ARG A 184 13.23 -0.85 9.31
C ARG A 184 12.05 -1.79 9.15
N LYS A 185 12.27 -3.06 9.52
CA LYS A 185 11.25 -4.11 9.52
C LYS A 185 10.90 -4.46 10.97
N TYR A 186 9.62 -4.71 11.19
CA TYR A 186 9.06 -5.05 12.49
C TYR A 186 8.29 -6.37 12.39
N LYS A 187 8.49 -7.27 13.35
CA LYS A 187 7.70 -8.48 13.49
C LYS A 187 6.28 -8.15 13.94
N ALA A 188 5.37 -9.11 13.82
CA ALA A 188 3.97 -8.95 14.15
C ALA A 188 3.74 -8.40 15.57
N GLU A 189 4.42 -8.93 16.58
CA GLU A 189 4.30 -8.49 17.98
C GLU A 189 4.73 -7.02 18.14
N GLN A 190 5.83 -6.62 17.50
CA GLN A 190 6.30 -5.23 17.52
C GLN A 190 5.33 -4.30 16.80
N ALA A 191 4.70 -4.78 15.71
CA ALA A 191 3.69 -4.05 14.98
C ALA A 191 2.40 -3.86 15.82
N LEU A 192 2.03 -4.87 16.59
CA LEU A 192 0.92 -4.79 17.57
C LEU A 192 1.25 -3.79 18.69
N GLU A 193 2.42 -3.89 19.30
CA GLU A 193 2.87 -3.02 20.38
C GLU A 193 2.87 -1.54 19.99
N MET A 194 3.26 -1.22 18.75
CA MET A 194 3.25 0.17 18.27
C MET A 194 1.89 0.64 17.72
N GLY A 195 0.85 -0.20 17.74
CA GLY A 195 -0.48 0.14 17.22
C GLY A 195 -0.62 0.14 15.70
N LEU A 196 0.33 -0.49 14.98
CA LEU A 196 0.25 -0.62 13.51
C LEU A 196 -0.84 -1.61 13.08
N ILE A 197 -1.10 -2.62 13.91
CA ILE A 197 -2.09 -3.69 13.68
C ILE A 197 -2.96 -3.92 14.92
N ASN A 198 -4.07 -4.63 14.75
CA ASN A 198 -5.07 -4.82 15.80
C ASN A 198 -4.85 -6.10 16.62
N THR A 199 -4.38 -7.18 15.98
CA THR A 199 -4.15 -8.46 16.67
C THR A 199 -3.15 -9.35 15.95
N VAL A 200 -2.57 -10.27 16.69
CA VAL A 200 -1.65 -11.31 16.18
C VAL A 200 -2.15 -12.66 16.65
N VAL A 201 -2.17 -13.63 15.73
CA VAL A 201 -2.54 -15.01 16.00
C VAL A 201 -1.56 -15.98 15.32
N PRO A 202 -1.44 -17.23 15.76
CA PRO A 202 -0.74 -18.26 15.00
C PRO A 202 -1.23 -18.34 13.55
N PHE A 203 -0.34 -18.57 12.60
CA PHE A 203 -0.68 -18.55 11.18
C PHE A 203 -1.87 -19.45 10.84
N GLU A 204 -1.96 -20.63 11.42
CA GLU A 204 -3.05 -21.59 11.22
C GLU A 204 -4.42 -21.11 11.76
N GLN A 205 -4.43 -20.09 12.61
CA GLN A 205 -5.65 -19.51 13.18
C GLN A 205 -6.07 -18.22 12.46
N LEU A 206 -5.25 -17.69 11.53
CA LEU A 206 -5.47 -16.39 10.89
C LEU A 206 -6.84 -16.31 10.20
N GLU A 207 -7.22 -17.32 9.40
CA GLU A 207 -8.52 -17.33 8.69
C GLU A 207 -9.70 -17.38 9.68
N ALA A 208 -9.55 -18.13 10.79
CA ALA A 208 -10.58 -18.24 11.80
C ALA A 208 -10.78 -16.92 12.58
N GLU A 209 -9.69 -16.25 12.92
CA GLU A 209 -9.75 -14.95 13.61
C GLU A 209 -10.37 -13.87 12.71
N VAL A 210 -9.99 -13.81 11.42
CA VAL A 210 -10.62 -12.90 10.45
C VAL A 210 -12.11 -13.20 10.31
N ALA A 211 -12.51 -14.49 10.26
CA ALA A 211 -13.91 -14.87 10.19
C ALA A 211 -14.69 -14.39 11.41
N LYS A 212 -14.12 -14.52 12.60
CA LYS A 212 -14.71 -14.02 13.87
C LYS A 212 -14.93 -12.50 13.81
N TRP A 213 -13.94 -11.70 13.39
CA TRP A 213 -14.09 -10.26 13.26
C TRP A 213 -15.13 -9.89 12.20
N CYS A 214 -15.20 -10.63 11.08
CA CYS A 214 -16.27 -10.44 10.10
C CYS A 214 -17.66 -10.70 10.72
N GLU A 215 -17.80 -11.74 11.51
CA GLU A 215 -19.06 -12.06 12.21
C GLU A 215 -19.46 -10.97 13.19
N GLU A 216 -18.51 -10.45 13.98
CA GLU A 216 -18.73 -9.31 14.89
C GLU A 216 -19.21 -8.07 14.13
N LEU A 217 -18.58 -7.73 13.00
CA LEU A 217 -18.99 -6.60 12.16
C LEU A 217 -20.36 -6.83 11.50
N LEU A 218 -20.69 -8.04 11.09
CA LEU A 218 -21.99 -8.37 10.52
C LEU A 218 -23.12 -8.38 11.56
N SER A 219 -22.79 -8.51 12.85
CA SER A 219 -23.77 -8.52 13.95
C SER A 219 -24.27 -7.12 14.34
N VAL A 220 -23.64 -6.06 13.85
CA VAL A 220 -24.00 -4.66 14.16
C VAL A 220 -24.57 -3.95 12.93
N SER A 221 -25.20 -2.79 13.15
CA SER A 221 -25.88 -2.04 12.09
C SER A 221 -24.91 -1.60 10.97
N PRO A 222 -25.07 -2.06 9.73
CA PRO A 222 -24.18 -1.68 8.62
C PRO A 222 -24.24 -0.18 8.32
N GLY A 223 -25.40 0.46 8.39
CA GLY A 223 -25.52 1.91 8.19
C GLY A 223 -24.77 2.73 9.26
N CYS A 224 -24.77 2.27 10.52
CA CYS A 224 -23.95 2.90 11.55
C CYS A 224 -22.46 2.75 11.25
N LEU A 225 -22.00 1.58 10.79
CA LEU A 225 -20.61 1.38 10.41
C LEU A 225 -20.19 2.27 9.25
N GLU A 226 -21.04 2.45 8.22
CA GLU A 226 -20.80 3.37 7.11
C GLU A 226 -20.62 4.83 7.59
N ILE A 227 -21.50 5.29 8.48
CA ILE A 227 -21.42 6.64 9.04
C ILE A 227 -20.15 6.83 9.87
N LEU A 228 -19.82 5.86 10.73
CA LEU A 228 -18.61 5.90 11.55
C LEU A 228 -17.36 5.92 10.67
N LYS A 229 -17.29 5.06 9.65
CA LYS A 229 -16.15 5.05 8.72
C LYS A 229 -16.00 6.39 8.00
N ALA A 230 -17.09 6.95 7.49
CA ALA A 230 -17.07 8.27 6.86
C ALA A 230 -16.59 9.38 7.83
N ALA A 231 -16.99 9.32 9.10
CA ALA A 231 -16.56 10.27 10.11
C ALA A 231 -15.05 10.13 10.42
N PHE A 232 -14.53 8.91 10.55
CA PHE A 232 -13.09 8.68 10.71
C PHE A 232 -12.28 9.16 9.49
N ASP A 233 -12.82 8.96 8.29
CA ASP A 233 -12.13 9.32 7.04
C ASP A 233 -12.11 10.83 6.79
N GLN A 234 -13.00 11.59 7.43
CA GLN A 234 -13.01 13.05 7.32
C GLN A 234 -11.70 13.69 7.80
N GLU A 235 -11.01 13.11 8.77
CA GLU A 235 -9.68 13.58 9.19
C GLU A 235 -8.65 13.55 8.05
N MET A 236 -8.88 12.71 7.03
CA MET A 236 -7.98 12.55 5.89
C MET A 236 -8.19 13.60 4.81
N ASP A 237 -9.26 14.38 4.87
CA ASP A 237 -9.57 15.41 3.86
C ASP A 237 -8.47 16.48 3.80
N GLY A 238 -7.83 16.79 4.92
CA GLY A 238 -6.68 17.69 4.99
C GLY A 238 -5.40 17.16 4.31
N TYR A 239 -5.34 15.87 3.97
CA TYR A 239 -4.18 15.24 3.33
C TYR A 239 -4.41 14.93 1.84
N LYS A 240 -5.49 15.41 1.24
CA LYS A 240 -5.81 15.15 -0.17
C LYS A 240 -4.82 15.78 -1.15
N GLU A 241 -4.17 16.88 -0.76
CA GLU A 241 -3.23 17.64 -1.60
C GLU A 241 -1.73 17.27 -1.48
N PRO A 242 -1.25 16.41 -0.53
CA PRO A 242 0.18 16.14 -0.41
C PRO A 242 0.80 15.42 -1.62
N CYS A 243 -0.02 14.90 -2.54
CA CYS A 243 0.46 14.22 -3.76
C CYS A 243 1.29 15.13 -4.69
N ALA A 244 1.25 16.45 -4.47
CA ALA A 244 2.03 17.41 -5.25
C ALA A 244 3.45 17.67 -4.71
N ILE A 245 3.78 17.19 -3.50
CA ILE A 245 5.07 17.53 -2.85
C ILE A 245 6.24 16.94 -3.62
N SER A 246 6.20 15.67 -3.98
CA SER A 246 7.29 15.03 -4.72
C SER A 246 7.43 15.63 -6.11
N ALA A 247 6.32 15.89 -6.80
CA ALA A 247 6.32 16.54 -8.10
C ALA A 247 6.80 18.00 -8.04
N ALA A 248 6.52 18.72 -6.94
CA ALA A 248 7.02 20.08 -6.75
C ALA A 248 8.52 20.12 -6.44
N MET A 249 9.01 19.14 -5.66
CA MET A 249 10.45 19.09 -5.30
C MET A 249 11.31 18.50 -6.43
N TYR A 250 10.82 17.46 -7.08
CA TYR A 250 11.53 16.70 -8.12
C TYR A 250 10.53 16.26 -9.20
N PRO A 251 10.17 17.12 -10.16
CA PRO A 251 9.16 16.82 -11.20
C PRO A 251 9.48 15.54 -11.98
N ASP A 252 10.75 15.33 -12.27
CA ASP A 252 11.24 14.23 -13.09
C ASP A 252 12.02 13.18 -12.29
N TRP A 253 11.66 12.99 -11.00
CA TRP A 253 12.41 12.12 -10.08
C TRP A 253 12.81 10.77 -10.67
N PHE A 254 11.89 10.05 -11.31
CA PHE A 254 12.17 8.73 -11.87
C PHE A 254 13.05 8.76 -13.11
N ASP A 255 13.22 9.92 -13.74
CA ASP A 255 14.15 10.13 -14.83
C ASP A 255 15.52 10.61 -14.36
N MET A 256 15.61 11.11 -13.14
CA MET A 256 16.87 11.52 -12.53
C MET A 256 17.80 10.32 -12.26
N PRO A 257 19.12 10.51 -12.30
CA PRO A 257 20.10 9.45 -12.03
C PRO A 257 19.89 8.76 -10.68
N GLU A 258 19.60 9.52 -9.61
CA GLU A 258 19.37 8.96 -8.27
C GLU A 258 18.05 8.17 -8.23
N GLY A 259 17.01 8.64 -8.92
CA GLY A 259 15.74 7.93 -9.02
C GLY A 259 15.85 6.58 -9.75
N LYS A 260 16.78 6.49 -10.71
CA LYS A 260 17.06 5.24 -11.46
C LYS A 260 17.96 4.28 -10.69
N GLU A 261 18.87 4.78 -9.86
CA GLU A 261 19.91 3.98 -9.20
C GLU A 261 19.36 2.91 -8.27
N GLY A 262 18.40 3.26 -7.43
CA GLY A 262 17.84 2.31 -6.46
C GLY A 262 17.18 1.11 -7.11
N GLY A 263 16.36 1.36 -8.15
CA GLY A 263 15.71 0.31 -8.94
C GLY A 263 16.71 -0.54 -9.71
N ALA A 264 17.74 0.08 -10.32
CA ALA A 264 18.81 -0.62 -11.02
C ALA A 264 19.60 -1.54 -10.10
N ALA A 265 20.05 -1.02 -8.96
CA ALA A 265 20.80 -1.78 -7.96
C ALA A 265 20.01 -2.99 -7.43
N PHE A 266 18.70 -2.83 -7.20
CA PHE A 266 17.83 -3.91 -6.79
C PHE A 266 17.76 -5.04 -7.83
N VAL A 267 17.54 -4.70 -9.11
CA VAL A 267 17.46 -5.68 -10.21
C VAL A 267 18.81 -6.38 -10.40
N GLU A 268 19.92 -5.63 -10.32
CA GLU A 268 21.29 -6.14 -10.47
C GLU A 268 21.81 -6.83 -9.22
N LYS A 269 21.03 -6.89 -8.14
CA LYS A 269 21.39 -7.51 -6.84
C LYS A 269 22.70 -6.98 -6.25
N ARG A 270 22.95 -5.68 -6.39
CA ARG A 270 24.11 -4.97 -5.86
C ARG A 270 23.72 -3.88 -4.86
N PRO A 271 24.63 -3.39 -4.02
CA PRO A 271 24.38 -2.19 -3.22
C PRO A 271 24.14 -0.95 -4.10
N ALA A 272 23.17 -0.12 -3.72
CA ALA A 272 22.94 1.17 -4.37
C ALA A 272 24.03 2.18 -3.98
N ARG A 273 24.41 3.03 -4.95
CA ARG A 273 25.56 3.97 -4.84
C ARG A 273 25.07 5.42 -4.97
N PHE A 274 24.10 5.82 -4.15
CA PHE A 274 23.46 7.13 -4.21
C PHE A 274 24.45 8.30 -4.06
N TRP A 275 25.43 8.17 -3.16
CA TRP A 275 26.40 9.23 -2.90
C TRP A 275 27.40 9.45 -4.03
N ASP A 276 27.66 8.44 -4.86
CA ASP A 276 28.47 8.61 -6.07
C ASP A 276 27.76 9.53 -7.08
N ILE A 277 26.43 9.48 -7.11
CA ILE A 277 25.60 10.31 -7.98
C ILE A 277 25.53 11.72 -7.42
N ARG A 278 25.18 11.88 -6.15
CA ARG A 278 25.10 13.18 -5.48
C ARG A 278 26.45 13.91 -5.46
N GLY A 279 27.54 13.20 -5.28
CA GLY A 279 28.88 13.78 -5.36
C GLY A 279 29.23 14.33 -6.74
N ARG A 280 28.77 13.69 -7.83
CA ARG A 280 28.92 14.20 -9.20
C ARG A 280 28.08 15.43 -9.45
N GLU A 281 26.82 15.44 -8.99
CA GLU A 281 25.90 16.58 -9.12
C GLU A 281 26.42 17.79 -8.35
N ALA A 282 26.93 17.60 -7.14
CA ALA A 282 27.53 18.67 -6.34
C ALA A 282 28.76 19.27 -7.03
N LYS A 283 29.62 18.44 -7.63
CA LYS A 283 30.78 18.89 -8.39
C LYS A 283 30.38 19.68 -9.62
N MET A 284 29.45 19.19 -10.40
CA MET A 284 28.89 19.87 -11.58
C MET A 284 28.28 21.23 -11.20
N HIS A 285 27.58 21.31 -10.07
CA HIS A 285 27.03 22.57 -9.58
C HIS A 285 28.10 23.59 -9.24
N GLN A 286 29.22 23.17 -8.61
CA GLN A 286 30.36 24.06 -8.34
C GLN A 286 31.03 24.55 -9.61
N GLU A 287 31.18 23.70 -10.64
CA GLU A 287 31.72 24.08 -11.94
C GLU A 287 30.84 25.14 -12.63
N LEU A 288 29.52 24.93 -12.66
CA LEU A 288 28.53 25.86 -13.21
C LEU A 288 28.53 27.20 -12.45
N LEU A 289 28.67 27.16 -11.14
CA LEU A 289 28.74 28.39 -10.31
C LEU A 289 29.99 29.19 -10.63
N ALA A 290 31.15 28.53 -10.77
CA ALA A 290 32.40 29.17 -11.16
C ALA A 290 32.33 29.77 -12.58
N GLU A 291 31.72 29.10 -13.54
CA GLU A 291 31.47 29.65 -14.87
C GLU A 291 30.56 30.89 -14.83
N TYR A 292 29.49 30.87 -14.06
CA TYR A 292 28.60 31.99 -13.87
C TYR A 292 29.31 33.19 -13.27
N GLU A 293 30.10 32.99 -12.23
CA GLU A 293 30.91 34.05 -11.59
C GLU A 293 31.93 34.65 -12.57
N ALA A 294 32.58 33.83 -13.38
CA ALA A 294 33.52 34.27 -14.42
C ALA A 294 32.83 35.12 -15.51
N LEU A 295 31.63 34.76 -15.91
CA LEU A 295 30.81 35.55 -16.85
C LEU A 295 30.41 36.90 -16.27
N GLN A 296 29.99 36.91 -14.99
CA GLN A 296 29.65 38.17 -14.29
C GLN A 296 30.86 39.10 -14.15
N ALA A 297 32.05 38.57 -13.89
CA ALA A 297 33.29 39.36 -13.80
C ALA A 297 33.66 39.99 -15.15
N LYS A 298 33.50 39.23 -16.26
CA LYS A 298 33.73 39.77 -17.63
C LYS A 298 32.74 40.86 -18.02
N GLY A 299 31.49 40.74 -17.62
CA GLY A 299 30.47 41.77 -17.88
C GLY A 299 30.71 43.07 -17.15
N LYS A 300 31.33 43.05 -15.97
CA LYS A 300 31.69 44.22 -15.17
C LYS A 300 32.97 44.92 -15.65
N SER A 301 33.82 44.26 -16.41
CA SER A 301 35.07 44.83 -16.97
C SER A 301 34.88 45.44 -18.37
N ALA A 302 33.70 45.31 -18.96
CA ALA A 302 33.36 45.84 -20.29
C ALA A 302 32.45 47.08 -20.27
N GLY A 303 32.12 47.59 -19.09
CA GLY A 303 31.38 48.83 -18.88
C GLY A 303 32.20 49.85 -18.09
#